data_5c3384cce111e33e382025db7b76ef67
#
_entry.id   5c3384cce111e33e382025db7b76ef67
#
_cell.length_a   1.000
_cell.length_b   1.000
_cell.length_c   1.000
_cell.angle_alpha   90.00
_cell.angle_beta   90.00
_cell.angle_gamma   90.00
#
_symmetry.space_group_name_H-M   'P 1'
#
loop_
_entity.id
_entity.type
_entity.pdbx_description
1 polymer ?
#
loop_
_entity_poly.entity_id
_entity_poly.type
_entity_poly.pdbx_seq_one_letter_code
_entity_poly.pdbx_strand_id
1 'polypeptide(L)'
;LSGEVTRTGFGEASEGVVPFRWSAGDCIWVGDVKSEPLESSGEKGAFVFESVAEADSYDVIYNMTGSAARTASIPAEQTQAEAGRPDLGRNGDFGYATADANRTFVLNHATSYVWFDVSSADVTARLESISLSVSGGHAIAGEAVFAEGALGACEGSSSVTLNFGEEGVALPTQHSDSEVFAAMVLYPADLSEATVSVVYTFADGSVYMQSRAGRRLAPGGTLRISATIAAADCKRDGVFYLTENGVAEEIPESVTYLKAVTLGEGKLAAADLSAIASRLKAGAVLDFAEATYEAAEFPTVFSRKTTLREISLPCNILTMPSTGTYATAFYGCTGLETVALPDGLTEIAARAFSGCSKLVSVRLPSTLTSIGEYAFYDCKALADVVVPGKITTLSRSLFAGCTGLKSVTIPAGVKTIDSGAFNKCSALESIELPEGLTTLGSQAFMNCSALKSVRIPDGVTAIPNETFAYCSVLETVELPSALKTIGNMGFYKNNALRSISFPGTLETIGTNSFDECHSLADVTIDIPVVTDYSFRDCGCTTIVLG
;
A
#
# COMPACT_ATOMS: atom_id res chain seq x y z
N LEU A 1 14.07 -55.08 -11.05
CA LEU A 1 13.86 -54.11 -12.15
C LEU A 1 15.18 -53.40 -12.44
N SER A 2 15.76 -53.56 -13.64
CA SER A 2 16.83 -52.72 -14.13
C SER A 2 16.35 -52.08 -15.44
N GLY A 3 16.18 -50.81 -15.51
CA GLY A 3 15.78 -50.09 -16.70
C GLY A 3 16.51 -48.74 -16.78
N GLU A 4 16.98 -48.36 -17.98
CA GLU A 4 17.51 -47.02 -18.20
C GLU A 4 16.36 -46.01 -18.13
N VAL A 5 16.51 -45.00 -17.28
CA VAL A 5 15.52 -43.92 -17.09
C VAL A 5 16.14 -42.65 -17.65
N THR A 6 15.40 -42.00 -18.57
CA THR A 6 15.74 -40.64 -19.00
C THR A 6 14.88 -39.66 -18.26
N ARG A 7 15.47 -38.76 -17.48
CA ARG A 7 14.81 -37.51 -17.05
C ARG A 7 14.72 -36.61 -18.28
N THR A 8 13.53 -36.45 -18.82
CA THR A 8 13.31 -35.45 -19.86
C THR A 8 12.77 -34.17 -19.21
N GLY A 9 13.57 -33.20 -19.24
CA GLY A 9 13.19 -31.85 -18.95
C GLY A 9 14.41 -31.08 -18.50
N PHE A 10 14.96 -30.32 -19.36
CA PHE A 10 16.10 -29.41 -19.21
C PHE A 10 17.41 -29.93 -19.82
N GLY A 11 17.55 -29.80 -21.14
CA GLY A 11 18.80 -29.91 -21.93
C GLY A 11 19.54 -28.57 -21.97
N GLU A 12 20.76 -28.54 -22.53
CA GLU A 12 21.44 -27.27 -22.81
C GLU A 12 20.42 -26.28 -23.38
N ALA A 13 20.40 -25.06 -22.85
CA ALA A 13 19.39 -24.03 -23.13
C ALA A 13 19.31 -23.66 -24.62
N SER A 14 18.72 -24.53 -25.42
CA SER A 14 18.09 -24.17 -26.67
C SER A 14 16.62 -23.98 -26.36
N GLU A 15 16.15 -22.75 -26.40
CA GLU A 15 14.77 -22.36 -26.14
C GLU A 15 14.29 -22.29 -24.67
N GLY A 16 15.18 -22.03 -23.70
CA GLY A 16 14.79 -21.72 -22.31
C GLY A 16 14.50 -22.94 -21.43
N VAL A 17 14.97 -24.10 -21.80
CA VAL A 17 14.85 -25.36 -21.05
C VAL A 17 16.22 -25.78 -20.50
N VAL A 18 16.36 -25.94 -19.17
CA VAL A 18 17.59 -26.43 -18.50
C VAL A 18 17.47 -27.94 -18.19
N PRO A 19 18.46 -28.81 -18.45
CA PRO A 19 18.32 -30.22 -18.20
C PRO A 19 18.33 -30.57 -16.72
N PHE A 20 17.39 -31.38 -16.33
CA PHE A 20 17.46 -32.13 -15.07
C PHE A 20 18.42 -33.31 -15.21
N ARG A 21 19.28 -33.50 -14.22
CA ARG A 21 20.16 -34.65 -14.12
C ARG A 21 19.87 -35.41 -12.84
N TRP A 22 19.97 -36.72 -12.90
CA TRP A 22 20.01 -37.56 -11.73
C TRP A 22 21.28 -37.28 -10.91
N SER A 23 21.12 -37.28 -9.59
CA SER A 23 22.24 -37.14 -8.66
C SER A 23 22.59 -38.49 -8.04
N ALA A 24 23.86 -38.69 -7.69
CA ALA A 24 24.26 -39.84 -6.89
C ALA A 24 23.47 -39.80 -5.56
N GLY A 25 22.86 -40.92 -5.17
CA GLY A 25 21.98 -41.01 -4.01
C GLY A 25 20.49 -40.87 -4.31
N ASP A 26 20.10 -40.46 -5.53
CA ASP A 26 18.69 -40.42 -5.92
C ASP A 26 18.06 -41.81 -5.89
N CYS A 27 16.80 -41.90 -5.46
CA CYS A 27 16.01 -43.12 -5.42
C CYS A 27 14.67 -42.90 -6.09
N ILE A 28 14.04 -43.97 -6.57
CA ILE A 28 12.66 -43.99 -7.02
C ILE A 28 11.86 -45.09 -6.30
N TRP A 29 10.55 -44.98 -6.36
CA TRP A 29 9.63 -45.94 -5.75
C TRP A 29 8.78 -46.58 -6.83
N VAL A 30 8.55 -47.87 -6.69
CA VAL A 30 7.56 -48.61 -7.47
C VAL A 30 6.58 -49.25 -6.49
N GLY A 31 5.37 -48.75 -6.45
CA GLY A 31 4.44 -49.05 -5.35
C GLY A 31 5.05 -48.66 -4.00
N ASP A 32 5.19 -49.60 -3.09
CA ASP A 32 5.78 -49.38 -1.77
C ASP A 32 7.27 -49.82 -1.69
N VAL A 33 7.90 -50.18 -2.82
CA VAL A 33 9.27 -50.65 -2.87
C VAL A 33 10.20 -49.54 -3.35
N LYS A 34 11.18 -49.19 -2.51
CA LYS A 34 12.21 -48.18 -2.81
C LYS A 34 13.37 -48.81 -3.55
N SER A 35 13.93 -48.15 -4.55
CA SER A 35 15.14 -48.57 -5.22
C SER A 35 16.38 -48.43 -4.33
N GLU A 36 17.46 -49.13 -4.68
CA GLU A 36 18.79 -48.75 -4.23
C GLU A 36 19.12 -47.33 -4.74
N PRO A 37 19.97 -46.59 -3.98
CA PRO A 37 20.44 -45.28 -4.42
C PRO A 37 21.25 -45.35 -5.69
N LEU A 38 21.16 -44.34 -6.56
CA LEU A 38 22.05 -44.23 -7.71
C LEU A 38 23.51 -44.09 -7.29
N GLU A 39 24.41 -44.84 -7.92
CA GLU A 39 25.85 -44.79 -7.64
C GLU A 39 26.52 -43.54 -8.24
N SER A 40 25.97 -42.97 -9.31
CA SER A 40 26.55 -41.82 -10.02
C SER A 40 25.53 -40.90 -10.59
N SER A 41 25.89 -39.61 -10.73
CA SER A 41 25.08 -38.58 -11.37
C SER A 41 25.12 -38.66 -12.89
N GLY A 42 24.01 -38.33 -13.57
CA GLY A 42 23.96 -38.35 -15.03
C GLY A 42 22.58 -37.97 -15.60
N GLU A 43 22.51 -37.92 -16.94
CA GLU A 43 21.25 -37.67 -17.66
C GLU A 43 20.33 -38.89 -17.64
N LYS A 44 20.90 -40.07 -17.45
CA LYS A 44 20.18 -41.34 -17.33
C LYS A 44 20.56 -42.03 -16.03
N GLY A 45 19.61 -42.70 -15.39
CA GLY A 45 19.81 -43.50 -14.19
C GLY A 45 19.23 -44.89 -14.36
N ALA A 46 19.96 -45.92 -13.87
CA ALA A 46 19.49 -47.29 -13.80
C ALA A 46 19.20 -47.62 -12.32
N PHE A 47 17.95 -47.85 -12.00
CA PHE A 47 17.50 -48.12 -10.62
C PHE A 47 17.31 -49.62 -10.40
N VAL A 48 17.85 -50.12 -9.30
CA VAL A 48 17.80 -51.51 -8.91
C VAL A 48 16.83 -51.68 -7.73
N PHE A 49 16.01 -52.73 -7.78
CA PHE A 49 15.08 -53.07 -6.73
C PHE A 49 15.31 -54.52 -6.30
N GLU A 50 15.29 -54.80 -4.99
CA GLU A 50 15.47 -56.16 -4.49
C GLU A 50 14.27 -57.07 -4.84
N SER A 51 13.05 -56.54 -4.83
CA SER A 51 11.86 -57.30 -5.23
C SER A 51 10.71 -56.40 -5.66
N VAL A 52 10.28 -56.50 -6.91
CA VAL A 52 9.04 -55.91 -7.44
C VAL A 52 8.30 -57.00 -8.20
N ALA A 53 7.03 -57.19 -7.91
CA ALA A 53 6.20 -58.17 -8.62
C ALA A 53 6.09 -57.83 -10.11
N GLU A 54 6.03 -58.84 -10.98
CA GLU A 54 5.83 -58.62 -12.41
C GLU A 54 4.43 -58.07 -12.68
N ALA A 55 4.37 -57.04 -13.52
CA ALA A 55 3.14 -56.40 -13.98
C ALA A 55 3.31 -55.83 -15.39
N ASP A 56 2.19 -55.60 -16.08
CA ASP A 56 2.20 -54.96 -17.40
C ASP A 56 2.60 -53.51 -17.38
N SER A 57 2.41 -52.85 -16.25
CA SER A 57 2.83 -51.46 -15.99
C SER A 57 3.14 -51.22 -14.51
N TYR A 58 3.92 -50.20 -14.24
CA TYR A 58 4.36 -49.83 -12.89
C TYR A 58 4.20 -48.32 -12.68
N ASP A 59 3.59 -47.95 -11.58
CA ASP A 59 3.62 -46.56 -11.11
C ASP A 59 4.97 -46.27 -10.46
N VAL A 60 5.69 -45.28 -10.97
CA VAL A 60 7.02 -44.85 -10.53
C VAL A 60 6.91 -43.48 -9.90
N ILE A 61 7.45 -43.32 -8.71
CA ILE A 61 7.45 -42.07 -7.96
C ILE A 61 8.88 -41.72 -7.56
N TYR A 62 9.24 -40.46 -7.73
CA TYR A 62 10.52 -39.90 -7.30
C TYR A 62 10.31 -39.01 -6.08
N ASN A 63 11.19 -39.12 -5.10
CA ASN A 63 11.27 -38.30 -3.89
C ASN A 63 10.04 -38.40 -2.97
N MET A 64 9.47 -39.60 -2.83
CA MET A 64 8.36 -39.85 -1.93
C MET A 64 8.84 -39.85 -0.47
N THR A 65 8.13 -39.10 0.40
CA THR A 65 8.34 -39.13 1.84
C THR A 65 7.32 -40.06 2.49
N GLY A 66 7.78 -41.21 2.98
CA GLY A 66 6.92 -42.25 3.59
C GLY A 66 6.33 -43.23 2.58
N SER A 67 6.15 -44.50 2.98
CA SER A 67 5.74 -45.58 2.08
C SER A 67 4.23 -45.67 1.84
N ALA A 68 3.41 -45.17 2.74
CA ALA A 68 1.96 -45.42 2.72
C ALA A 68 1.11 -44.24 2.24
N ALA A 69 1.60 -43.00 2.30
CA ALA A 69 0.79 -41.80 2.06
C ALA A 69 1.05 -41.12 0.71
N ARG A 70 2.06 -41.55 -0.05
CA ARG A 70 2.49 -40.89 -1.30
C ARG A 70 2.52 -39.34 -1.12
N THR A 71 3.18 -38.89 -0.07
CA THR A 71 3.24 -37.49 0.29
C THR A 71 4.47 -36.84 -0.31
N ALA A 72 4.29 -35.73 -1.04
CA ALA A 72 5.35 -34.82 -1.41
C ALA A 72 5.55 -33.81 -0.29
N SER A 73 6.80 -33.55 0.07
CA SER A 73 7.16 -32.53 1.05
C SER A 73 8.10 -31.53 0.42
N ILE A 74 7.66 -30.26 0.37
CA ILE A 74 8.44 -29.14 -0.13
C ILE A 74 8.82 -28.28 1.07
N PRO A 75 10.09 -28.30 1.53
CA PRO A 75 10.49 -27.55 2.70
C PRO A 75 10.44 -26.04 2.45
N ALA A 76 10.00 -25.29 3.46
CA ALA A 76 10.05 -23.84 3.44
C ALA A 76 11.51 -23.31 3.47
N GLU A 77 12.41 -24.07 4.09
CA GLU A 77 13.86 -23.81 4.07
C GLU A 77 14.54 -24.76 3.09
N GLN A 78 15.17 -24.21 2.06
CA GLN A 78 15.90 -24.94 1.02
C GLN A 78 17.38 -24.59 1.06
N THR A 79 18.22 -25.37 0.44
CA THR A 79 19.68 -25.15 0.46
C THR A 79 20.30 -25.28 -0.93
N GLN A 80 21.31 -24.46 -1.18
CA GLN A 80 22.16 -24.54 -2.36
C GLN A 80 23.60 -24.17 -1.98
N ALA A 81 24.53 -25.11 -2.09
CA ALA A 81 25.93 -24.92 -1.68
C ALA A 81 26.75 -24.04 -2.64
N GLU A 82 26.45 -24.09 -3.95
CA GLU A 82 27.18 -23.37 -4.98
C GLU A 82 26.22 -22.70 -5.97
N ALA A 83 26.56 -21.51 -6.44
CA ALA A 83 25.83 -20.84 -7.51
C ALA A 83 25.85 -21.71 -8.79
N GLY A 84 24.72 -21.72 -9.51
CA GLY A 84 24.57 -22.51 -10.74
C GLY A 84 24.40 -24.03 -10.54
N ARG A 85 24.36 -24.52 -9.30
CA ARG A 85 24.19 -25.96 -9.00
C ARG A 85 23.08 -26.22 -7.98
N PRO A 86 21.78 -25.99 -8.35
CA PRO A 86 20.67 -26.24 -7.45
C PRO A 86 20.48 -27.75 -7.17
N ASP A 87 20.31 -28.12 -5.90
CA ASP A 87 19.94 -29.46 -5.48
C ASP A 87 18.42 -29.58 -5.36
N LEU A 88 17.75 -29.76 -6.48
CA LEU A 88 16.28 -29.78 -6.54
C LEU A 88 15.71 -31.01 -5.81
N GLY A 89 16.40 -32.13 -5.79
CA GLY A 89 15.95 -33.32 -5.10
C GLY A 89 15.84 -33.11 -3.59
N ARG A 90 16.84 -32.50 -2.94
CA ARG A 90 16.80 -32.14 -1.52
C ARG A 90 15.77 -31.08 -1.22
N ASN A 91 15.54 -30.19 -2.16
CA ASN A 91 14.60 -29.07 -2.01
C ASN A 91 13.14 -29.47 -2.29
N GLY A 92 12.83 -30.75 -2.41
CA GLY A 92 11.47 -31.26 -2.48
C GLY A 92 10.93 -31.49 -3.89
N ASP A 93 11.80 -31.56 -4.93
CA ASP A 93 11.35 -31.94 -6.28
C ASP A 93 10.66 -33.31 -6.24
N PHE A 94 9.47 -33.38 -6.79
CA PHE A 94 8.63 -34.56 -6.82
C PHE A 94 8.20 -34.87 -8.24
N GLY A 95 8.33 -36.14 -8.63
CA GLY A 95 7.98 -36.58 -9.97
C GLY A 95 7.29 -37.94 -9.99
N TYR A 96 6.57 -38.20 -11.07
CA TYR A 96 5.85 -39.44 -11.28
C TYR A 96 5.90 -39.89 -12.75
N ALA A 97 5.78 -41.19 -12.96
CA ALA A 97 5.67 -41.78 -14.28
C ALA A 97 4.92 -43.12 -14.20
N THR A 98 4.50 -43.62 -15.36
CA THR A 98 4.09 -45.03 -15.52
C THR A 98 5.12 -45.70 -16.41
N ALA A 99 5.81 -46.73 -15.90
CA ALA A 99 6.71 -47.57 -16.67
C ALA A 99 5.90 -48.66 -17.37
N ASP A 100 6.25 -48.94 -18.62
CA ASP A 100 5.68 -50.04 -19.40
C ASP A 100 6.35 -51.40 -19.05
N ALA A 101 5.93 -52.46 -19.75
CA ALA A 101 6.53 -53.78 -19.58
C ALA A 101 8.06 -53.86 -19.93
N ASN A 102 8.56 -52.89 -20.71
CA ASN A 102 10.01 -52.79 -20.99
C ASN A 102 10.75 -52.05 -19.86
N ARG A 103 10.02 -51.58 -18.84
CA ARG A 103 10.56 -50.93 -17.64
C ARG A 103 11.30 -49.62 -17.92
N THR A 104 10.90 -48.93 -19.00
CA THR A 104 11.38 -47.60 -19.34
C THR A 104 10.28 -46.57 -19.06
N PHE A 105 10.68 -45.40 -18.61
CA PHE A 105 9.74 -44.30 -18.32
C PHE A 105 10.41 -42.93 -18.45
N VAL A 106 9.56 -41.93 -18.59
CA VAL A 106 9.91 -40.50 -18.51
C VAL A 106 9.21 -39.93 -17.31
N LEU A 107 9.96 -39.31 -16.43
CA LEU A 107 9.42 -38.71 -15.21
C LEU A 107 8.74 -37.38 -15.52
N ASN A 108 7.49 -37.24 -15.08
CA ASN A 108 6.76 -35.99 -15.09
C ASN A 108 6.94 -35.29 -13.74
N HIS A 109 7.30 -34.02 -13.77
CA HIS A 109 7.42 -33.24 -12.54
C HIS A 109 6.04 -32.81 -12.04
N ALA A 110 5.77 -33.04 -10.76
CA ALA A 110 4.55 -32.61 -10.10
C ALA A 110 4.72 -31.28 -9.35
N THR A 111 5.96 -30.82 -9.16
CA THR A 111 6.34 -29.55 -8.53
C THR A 111 6.60 -28.47 -9.58
N SER A 112 6.67 -27.21 -9.13
CA SER A 112 7.06 -26.05 -9.95
C SER A 112 8.39 -25.48 -9.49
N TYR A 113 8.99 -24.60 -10.29
CA TYR A 113 10.33 -24.09 -10.02
C TYR A 113 10.36 -22.57 -10.16
N VAL A 114 11.17 -21.93 -9.31
CA VAL A 114 11.59 -20.55 -9.52
C VAL A 114 13.09 -20.52 -9.77
N TRP A 115 13.47 -19.89 -10.86
CA TRP A 115 14.85 -19.73 -11.26
C TRP A 115 15.27 -18.29 -11.07
N PHE A 116 16.35 -18.10 -10.36
CA PHE A 116 16.94 -16.79 -10.10
C PHE A 116 18.12 -16.58 -11.03
N ASP A 117 18.11 -15.44 -11.69
CA ASP A 117 19.18 -14.95 -12.54
C ASP A 117 19.62 -13.61 -11.95
N VAL A 118 20.65 -13.66 -11.10
CA VAL A 118 21.06 -12.55 -10.25
C VAL A 118 22.47 -12.13 -10.61
N SER A 119 22.69 -10.83 -10.78
CA SER A 119 24.01 -10.27 -11.01
C SER A 119 24.20 -8.94 -10.29
N SER A 120 25.48 -8.57 -10.07
CA SER A 120 25.84 -7.25 -9.57
C SER A 120 27.24 -6.87 -10.02
N ALA A 121 27.42 -5.62 -10.43
CA ALA A 121 28.74 -5.08 -10.80
C ALA A 121 29.49 -4.48 -9.59
N ASP A 122 28.80 -4.11 -8.52
CA ASP A 122 29.33 -3.29 -7.43
C ASP A 122 29.02 -3.82 -6.02
N VAL A 123 28.14 -4.83 -5.85
CA VAL A 123 27.93 -5.50 -4.56
C VAL A 123 29.06 -6.47 -4.30
N THR A 124 29.82 -6.24 -3.24
CA THR A 124 30.99 -7.07 -2.83
C THR A 124 30.63 -8.06 -1.73
N ALA A 125 29.54 -7.84 -1.00
CA ALA A 125 29.07 -8.75 0.02
C ALA A 125 28.55 -10.05 -0.61
N ARG A 126 28.78 -11.18 0.05
CA ARG A 126 28.30 -12.48 -0.42
C ARG A 126 26.81 -12.64 -0.11
N LEU A 127 26.05 -13.22 -1.04
CA LEU A 127 24.64 -13.53 -0.85
C LEU A 127 24.50 -14.75 0.08
N GLU A 128 23.79 -14.58 1.20
CA GLU A 128 23.52 -15.65 2.17
C GLU A 128 22.22 -16.39 1.86
N SER A 129 21.18 -15.65 1.47
CA SER A 129 19.89 -16.27 1.19
C SER A 129 19.06 -15.49 0.17
N ILE A 130 18.11 -16.19 -0.45
CA ILE A 130 17.01 -15.63 -1.24
C ILE A 130 15.72 -16.12 -0.61
N SER A 131 14.85 -15.22 -0.16
CA SER A 131 13.51 -15.53 0.34
C SER A 131 12.47 -15.10 -0.67
N LEU A 132 11.53 -15.99 -1.00
CA LEU A 132 10.39 -15.72 -1.86
C LEU A 132 9.10 -15.88 -1.07
N SER A 133 8.21 -14.93 -1.17
CA SER A 133 6.88 -14.98 -0.53
C SER A 133 5.78 -14.59 -1.50
N VAL A 134 4.57 -15.06 -1.24
CA VAL A 134 3.38 -14.76 -2.03
C VAL A 134 2.27 -14.24 -1.15
N SER A 135 1.57 -13.20 -1.62
CA SER A 135 0.39 -12.66 -0.94
C SER A 135 -0.85 -13.51 -1.20
N GLY A 136 -1.91 -13.31 -0.42
CA GLY A 136 -3.21 -13.95 -0.63
C GLY A 136 -3.37 -15.35 -0.02
N GLY A 137 -2.48 -15.76 0.89
CA GLY A 137 -2.61 -17.03 1.63
C GLY A 137 -2.36 -18.29 0.80
N HIS A 138 -1.68 -18.18 -0.34
CA HIS A 138 -1.32 -19.33 -1.17
C HIS A 138 -0.15 -20.09 -0.55
N ALA A 139 -0.36 -21.35 -0.15
CA ALA A 139 0.74 -22.21 0.27
C ALA A 139 1.59 -22.62 -0.94
N ILE A 140 2.89 -22.38 -0.87
CA ILE A 140 3.89 -22.72 -1.92
C ILE A 140 4.95 -23.70 -1.44
N ALA A 141 4.98 -24.00 -0.13
CA ALA A 141 5.80 -25.03 0.49
C ALA A 141 4.98 -25.74 1.57
N GLY A 142 5.30 -26.98 1.88
CA GLY A 142 4.58 -27.80 2.85
C GLY A 142 4.37 -29.22 2.34
N GLU A 143 3.36 -29.89 2.86
CA GLU A 143 3.04 -31.27 2.50
C GLU A 143 1.78 -31.33 1.62
N ALA A 144 1.81 -32.22 0.63
CA ALA A 144 0.68 -32.51 -0.23
C ALA A 144 0.63 -34.00 -0.59
N VAL A 145 -0.55 -34.59 -0.60
CA VAL A 145 -0.74 -36.00 -0.98
C VAL A 145 -0.80 -36.12 -2.50
N PHE A 146 -0.02 -37.01 -3.06
CA PHE A 146 -0.08 -37.36 -4.48
C PHE A 146 -1.12 -38.46 -4.73
N ALA A 147 -2.12 -38.16 -5.53
CA ALA A 147 -3.14 -39.10 -5.95
C ALA A 147 -3.59 -38.82 -7.38
N GLU A 148 -3.98 -39.84 -8.13
CA GLU A 148 -4.55 -39.73 -9.48
C GLU A 148 -3.70 -38.90 -10.47
N GLY A 149 -2.36 -38.96 -10.34
CA GLY A 149 -1.43 -38.25 -11.22
C GLY A 149 -1.25 -36.76 -10.89
N ALA A 150 -1.72 -36.27 -9.74
CA ALA A 150 -1.59 -34.89 -9.31
C ALA A 150 -1.33 -34.77 -7.81
N LEU A 151 -0.72 -33.64 -7.40
CA LEU A 151 -0.64 -33.24 -6.00
C LEU A 151 -2.00 -32.65 -5.57
N GLY A 152 -2.48 -33.05 -4.40
CA GLY A 152 -3.67 -32.49 -3.74
C GLY A 152 -3.43 -31.06 -3.22
N ALA A 153 -4.27 -30.58 -2.32
CA ALA A 153 -4.05 -29.29 -1.67
C ALA A 153 -2.79 -29.31 -0.81
N CYS A 154 -1.98 -28.25 -0.88
CA CYS A 154 -0.80 -28.08 -0.04
C CYS A 154 -1.20 -27.39 1.26
N GLU A 155 -0.82 -27.96 2.40
CA GLU A 155 -0.91 -27.34 3.71
C GLU A 155 0.49 -26.92 4.15
N GLY A 156 0.72 -25.61 4.30
CA GLY A 156 2.05 -25.12 4.66
C GLY A 156 2.27 -23.63 4.52
N SER A 157 3.47 -23.25 4.14
CA SER A 157 3.97 -21.88 4.10
C SER A 157 3.67 -21.17 2.78
N SER A 158 3.37 -19.88 2.86
CA SER A 158 3.32 -18.96 1.73
C SER A 158 4.69 -18.36 1.39
N SER A 159 5.77 -18.82 2.03
CA SER A 159 7.14 -18.40 1.78
C SER A 159 8.11 -19.58 1.68
N VAL A 160 9.19 -19.37 0.93
CA VAL A 160 10.32 -20.30 0.80
C VAL A 160 11.62 -19.51 0.86
N THR A 161 12.57 -19.99 1.65
CA THR A 161 13.93 -19.42 1.74
C THR A 161 14.95 -20.40 1.19
N LEU A 162 15.83 -19.94 0.30
CA LEU A 162 16.97 -20.67 -0.21
C LEU A 162 18.25 -20.14 0.46
N ASN A 163 18.91 -20.99 1.24
CA ASN A 163 20.12 -20.65 1.97
C ASN A 163 21.36 -21.16 1.21
N PHE A 164 22.42 -20.34 1.13
CA PHE A 164 23.69 -20.66 0.46
C PHE A 164 24.79 -21.13 1.42
N GLY A 165 24.42 -21.50 2.64
CA GLY A 165 25.35 -21.91 3.69
C GLY A 165 26.03 -20.74 4.41
N GLU A 166 26.90 -21.07 5.40
CA GLU A 166 27.51 -20.07 6.29
C GLU A 166 28.45 -19.07 5.58
N GLU A 167 29.05 -19.47 4.45
CA GLU A 167 29.93 -18.58 3.69
C GLU A 167 29.20 -17.75 2.62
N GLY A 168 27.95 -18.07 2.28
CA GLY A 168 27.22 -17.47 1.18
C GLY A 168 27.88 -17.66 -0.19
N VAL A 169 27.36 -17.02 -1.23
CA VAL A 169 27.88 -17.07 -2.61
C VAL A 169 28.13 -15.67 -3.16
N ALA A 170 29.18 -15.52 -3.99
CA ALA A 170 29.43 -14.26 -4.68
C ALA A 170 28.45 -14.10 -5.86
N LEU A 171 27.98 -12.87 -6.10
CA LEU A 171 27.18 -12.56 -7.28
C LEU A 171 28.08 -12.48 -8.53
N PRO A 172 27.62 -12.99 -9.68
CA PRO A 172 28.29 -12.76 -10.96
C PRO A 172 28.14 -11.28 -11.37
N THR A 173 29.11 -10.78 -12.14
CA THR A 173 29.09 -9.38 -12.61
C THR A 173 28.11 -9.13 -13.75
N GLN A 174 27.67 -10.17 -14.43
CA GLN A 174 26.72 -10.12 -15.55
C GLN A 174 25.77 -11.31 -15.50
N HIS A 175 24.57 -11.13 -16.05
CA HIS A 175 23.64 -12.24 -16.26
C HIS A 175 24.19 -13.25 -17.26
N SER A 176 23.86 -14.52 -17.04
CA SER A 176 24.13 -15.61 -17.99
C SER A 176 22.82 -16.01 -18.66
N ASP A 177 22.79 -16.03 -19.99
CA ASP A 177 21.62 -16.51 -20.74
C ASP A 177 21.49 -18.04 -20.68
N SER A 178 22.56 -18.75 -20.36
CA SER A 178 22.64 -20.22 -20.38
C SER A 178 22.69 -20.89 -19.02
N GLU A 179 22.93 -20.13 -17.93
CA GLU A 179 23.08 -20.70 -16.59
C GLU A 179 22.10 -20.06 -15.61
N VAL A 180 21.48 -20.87 -14.76
CA VAL A 180 20.63 -20.44 -13.66
C VAL A 180 21.51 -20.22 -12.43
N PHE A 181 21.47 -19.03 -11.84
CA PHE A 181 22.24 -18.74 -10.63
C PHE A 181 21.77 -19.57 -9.43
N ALA A 182 20.45 -19.64 -9.23
CA ALA A 182 19.83 -20.37 -8.13
C ALA A 182 18.43 -20.87 -8.53
N ALA A 183 17.93 -21.89 -7.84
CA ALA A 183 16.59 -22.41 -8.05
C ALA A 183 15.93 -22.85 -6.75
N MET A 184 14.62 -22.57 -6.63
CA MET A 184 13.73 -23.08 -5.59
C MET A 184 12.70 -24.02 -6.18
N VAL A 185 12.29 -25.02 -5.37
CA VAL A 185 11.16 -25.89 -5.66
C VAL A 185 9.93 -25.34 -4.95
N LEU A 186 8.82 -25.21 -5.67
CA LEU A 186 7.56 -24.72 -5.13
C LEU A 186 6.42 -25.70 -5.43
N TYR A 187 5.38 -25.60 -4.62
CA TYR A 187 4.10 -26.23 -4.91
C TYR A 187 3.42 -25.51 -6.10
N PRO A 188 2.84 -26.25 -7.08
CA PRO A 188 2.09 -25.64 -8.17
C PRO A 188 0.86 -24.89 -7.67
N ALA A 189 0.74 -23.61 -8.02
CA ALA A 189 -0.35 -22.76 -7.57
C ALA A 189 -0.72 -21.73 -8.64
N ASP A 190 -1.96 -21.27 -8.62
CA ASP A 190 -2.37 -20.11 -9.41
C ASP A 190 -2.12 -18.83 -8.60
N LEU A 191 -1.04 -18.15 -8.93
CA LEU A 191 -0.60 -16.91 -8.27
C LEU A 191 -0.96 -15.66 -9.09
N SER A 192 -1.84 -15.75 -10.10
CA SER A 192 -2.15 -14.64 -11.02
C SER A 192 -2.70 -13.39 -10.31
N GLU A 193 -3.40 -13.58 -9.18
CA GLU A 193 -3.93 -12.49 -8.35
C GLU A 193 -3.01 -12.12 -7.16
N ALA A 194 -1.88 -12.81 -7.01
CA ALA A 194 -0.95 -12.59 -5.92
C ALA A 194 0.21 -11.67 -6.32
N THR A 195 0.83 -11.04 -5.31
CA THR A 195 2.14 -10.41 -5.46
C THR A 195 3.21 -11.38 -5.01
N VAL A 196 4.22 -11.57 -5.84
CA VAL A 196 5.43 -12.32 -5.51
C VAL A 196 6.51 -11.33 -5.08
N SER A 197 6.98 -11.47 -3.84
CA SER A 197 8.07 -10.65 -3.28
C SER A 197 9.31 -11.50 -3.09
N VAL A 198 10.48 -10.96 -3.44
CA VAL A 198 11.78 -11.63 -3.31
C VAL A 198 12.73 -10.74 -2.55
N VAL A 199 13.38 -11.33 -1.56
CA VAL A 199 14.39 -10.70 -0.69
C VAL A 199 15.72 -11.41 -0.87
N TYR A 200 16.75 -10.65 -1.13
CA TYR A 200 18.15 -11.10 -1.22
C TYR A 200 18.89 -10.59 0.01
N THR A 201 19.38 -11.48 0.85
CA THR A 201 20.10 -11.12 2.10
C THR A 201 21.58 -11.39 1.94
N PHE A 202 22.42 -10.43 2.30
CA PHE A 202 23.87 -10.49 2.17
C PHE A 202 24.56 -10.63 3.53
N ALA A 203 25.76 -11.22 3.54
CA ALA A 203 26.58 -11.50 4.72
C ALA A 203 26.96 -10.25 5.55
N ASP A 204 26.86 -9.07 4.98
CA ASP A 204 27.08 -7.81 5.69
C ASP A 204 25.79 -7.22 6.31
N GLY A 205 24.70 -8.00 6.31
CA GLY A 205 23.38 -7.60 6.78
C GLY A 205 22.61 -6.68 5.84
N SER A 206 23.14 -6.35 4.66
CA SER A 206 22.41 -5.61 3.66
C SER A 206 21.39 -6.49 2.94
N VAL A 207 20.32 -5.88 2.43
CA VAL A 207 19.25 -6.56 1.74
C VAL A 207 18.82 -5.81 0.49
N TYR A 208 18.50 -6.56 -0.57
CA TYR A 208 17.84 -6.05 -1.76
C TYR A 208 16.48 -6.70 -1.93
N MET A 209 15.51 -5.95 -2.42
CA MET A 209 14.13 -6.45 -2.58
C MET A 209 13.56 -6.11 -3.93
N GLN A 210 12.74 -7.00 -4.44
CA GLN A 210 11.87 -6.74 -5.58
C GLN A 210 10.51 -7.42 -5.40
N SER A 211 9.47 -6.81 -5.97
CA SER A 211 8.12 -7.39 -6.02
C SER A 211 7.59 -7.36 -7.44
N ARG A 212 6.77 -8.34 -7.79
CA ARG A 212 6.16 -8.47 -9.10
C ARG A 212 4.78 -9.13 -9.01
N ALA A 213 3.95 -8.94 -10.02
CA ALA A 213 2.72 -9.72 -10.16
C ALA A 213 3.05 -11.20 -10.33
N GLY A 214 2.32 -12.04 -9.64
CA GLY A 214 2.41 -13.48 -9.77
C GLY A 214 1.83 -13.99 -11.09
N ARG A 215 1.94 -15.27 -11.31
CA ARG A 215 1.32 -15.97 -12.45
C ARG A 215 0.99 -17.40 -12.05
N ARG A 216 0.21 -18.08 -12.86
CA ARG A 216 -0.04 -19.50 -12.65
C ARG A 216 1.23 -20.31 -12.79
N LEU A 217 1.55 -21.10 -11.78
CA LEU A 217 2.62 -22.11 -11.77
C LEU A 217 1.98 -23.48 -11.97
N ALA A 218 2.15 -24.04 -13.17
CA ALA A 218 1.71 -25.40 -13.48
C ALA A 218 2.75 -26.42 -13.03
N PRO A 219 2.38 -27.70 -12.79
CA PRO A 219 3.33 -28.78 -12.57
C PRO A 219 4.41 -28.82 -13.67
N GLY A 220 5.68 -28.95 -13.29
CA GLY A 220 6.83 -28.83 -14.18
C GLY A 220 7.10 -27.41 -14.70
N GLY A 221 6.25 -26.44 -14.37
CA GLY A 221 6.39 -25.06 -14.81
C GLY A 221 7.51 -24.32 -14.10
N THR A 222 8.07 -23.30 -14.78
CA THR A 222 9.15 -22.47 -14.25
C THR A 222 8.76 -21.00 -14.23
N LEU A 223 9.17 -20.28 -13.19
CA LEU A 223 9.12 -18.83 -13.08
C LEU A 223 10.56 -18.30 -13.04
N ARG A 224 10.98 -17.52 -14.03
CA ARG A 224 12.31 -16.89 -14.02
C ARG A 224 12.20 -15.51 -13.39
N ILE A 225 13.09 -15.22 -12.42
CA ILE A 225 13.20 -13.94 -11.72
C ILE A 225 14.61 -13.43 -11.91
N SER A 226 14.76 -12.34 -12.65
CA SER A 226 16.05 -11.70 -12.91
C SER A 226 16.19 -10.44 -12.04
N ALA A 227 17.39 -10.21 -11.51
CA ALA A 227 17.75 -9.04 -10.74
C ALA A 227 19.19 -8.60 -11.06
N THR A 228 19.34 -7.32 -11.44
CA THR A 228 20.66 -6.65 -11.45
C THR A 228 20.69 -5.76 -10.23
N ILE A 229 21.51 -6.13 -9.24
CA ILE A 229 21.52 -5.48 -7.93
C ILE A 229 22.65 -4.47 -7.89
N ALA A 230 22.34 -3.18 -7.64
CA ALA A 230 23.34 -2.16 -7.37
C ALA A 230 23.53 -1.99 -5.84
N ALA A 231 24.76 -1.73 -5.41
CA ALA A 231 25.08 -1.52 -4.00
C ALA A 231 24.28 -0.36 -3.40
N ALA A 232 23.95 0.66 -4.20
CA ALA A 232 23.12 1.79 -3.79
C ALA A 232 21.66 1.40 -3.48
N ASP A 233 21.17 0.30 -4.05
CA ASP A 233 19.81 -0.22 -3.84
C ASP A 233 19.74 -1.19 -2.65
N CYS A 234 20.90 -1.65 -2.16
CA CYS A 234 20.99 -2.49 -0.97
C CYS A 234 20.82 -1.62 0.28
N LYS A 235 19.78 -1.87 1.04
CA LYS A 235 19.50 -1.13 2.28
C LYS A 235 20.15 -1.86 3.45
N ARG A 236 20.84 -1.08 4.29
CA ARG A 236 21.36 -1.51 5.59
C ARG A 236 20.47 -0.87 6.64
N ASP A 237 20.33 -1.37 7.78
CA ASP A 237 19.60 -0.85 8.95
C ASP A 237 18.16 -0.37 8.75
N GLY A 238 17.25 -0.88 9.55
CA GLY A 238 15.87 -0.39 9.67
C GLY A 238 14.84 -1.02 8.74
N VAL A 239 15.15 -2.10 8.03
CA VAL A 239 14.15 -2.87 7.28
C VAL A 239 13.82 -4.17 8.02
N PHE A 240 12.54 -4.34 8.35
CA PHE A 240 12.00 -5.51 9.05
C PHE A 240 11.15 -6.34 8.11
N TYR A 241 11.47 -7.62 8.02
CA TYR A 241 10.73 -8.60 7.23
C TYR A 241 9.83 -9.38 8.17
N LEU A 242 8.52 -9.22 7.98
CA LEU A 242 7.51 -9.83 8.82
C LEU A 242 7.18 -11.22 8.28
N THR A 243 7.87 -12.25 8.73
CA THR A 243 7.57 -13.66 8.44
C THR A 243 6.57 -14.22 9.44
N GLU A 244 6.56 -13.67 10.65
CA GLU A 244 5.66 -13.97 11.75
C GLU A 244 4.95 -12.71 12.23
N ASN A 245 3.93 -12.87 13.07
CA ASN A 245 3.23 -11.74 13.66
C ASN A 245 4.01 -11.19 14.84
N GLY A 246 4.34 -9.91 14.75
CA GLY A 246 4.98 -9.15 15.83
C GLY A 246 6.50 -9.26 15.84
N VAL A 247 7.16 -8.10 15.94
CA VAL A 247 8.62 -7.95 16.01
C VAL A 247 9.02 -6.92 17.07
N ALA A 248 8.14 -6.68 18.05
CA ALA A 248 8.30 -5.59 19.04
C ALA A 248 9.62 -5.65 19.82
N GLU A 249 10.15 -6.83 20.07
CA GLU A 249 11.42 -7.05 20.79
C GLU A 249 12.63 -6.72 19.92
N GLU A 250 12.51 -6.86 18.59
CA GLU A 250 13.58 -6.61 17.62
C GLU A 250 13.71 -5.12 17.23
N ILE A 251 12.66 -4.32 17.49
CA ILE A 251 12.67 -2.90 17.13
C ILE A 251 13.78 -2.16 17.88
N PRO A 252 14.66 -1.41 17.18
CA PRO A 252 15.76 -0.68 17.81
C PRO A 252 15.30 0.29 18.89
N GLU A 253 16.11 0.51 19.93
CA GLU A 253 15.87 1.51 20.98
C GLU A 253 15.79 2.96 20.45
N SER A 254 16.19 3.17 19.19
CA SER A 254 16.24 4.47 18.52
C SER A 254 15.83 4.32 17.06
N VAL A 255 14.67 4.85 16.71
CA VAL A 255 14.13 4.75 15.35
C VAL A 255 14.24 6.11 14.64
N THR A 256 15.12 6.19 13.65
CA THR A 256 15.25 7.32 12.71
C THR A 256 14.70 6.97 11.33
N TYR A 257 14.83 5.72 10.94
CA TYR A 257 14.22 5.12 9.75
C TYR A 257 13.78 3.70 10.11
N LEU A 258 12.59 3.31 9.65
CA LEU A 258 12.11 1.93 9.74
C LEU A 258 11.20 1.64 8.56
N LYS A 259 11.51 0.58 7.82
CA LYS A 259 10.63 -0.02 6.81
C LYS A 259 10.18 -1.39 7.30
N ALA A 260 8.90 -1.70 7.15
CA ALA A 260 8.39 -3.05 7.38
C ALA A 260 7.80 -3.61 6.08
N VAL A 261 8.04 -4.89 5.86
CA VAL A 261 7.59 -5.62 4.68
C VAL A 261 7.01 -6.96 5.11
N THR A 262 5.78 -7.23 4.71
CA THR A 262 5.15 -8.52 4.97
C THR A 262 5.71 -9.58 4.03
N LEU A 263 6.14 -10.69 4.60
CA LEU A 263 6.51 -11.91 3.89
C LEU A 263 5.53 -13.03 4.30
N GLY A 264 4.74 -13.52 3.35
CA GLY A 264 3.75 -14.55 3.63
C GLY A 264 2.62 -14.04 4.51
N GLU A 265 2.42 -14.65 5.67
CA GLU A 265 1.32 -14.35 6.60
C GLU A 265 1.72 -13.37 7.73
N GLY A 266 2.97 -12.95 7.78
CA GLY A 266 3.47 -12.04 8.82
C GLY A 266 2.78 -10.68 8.78
N LYS A 267 2.50 -10.10 9.96
CA LYS A 267 1.79 -8.81 10.10
C LYS A 267 2.41 -7.96 11.19
N LEU A 268 2.36 -6.64 10.98
CA LEU A 268 2.61 -5.70 12.09
C LEU A 268 1.51 -5.87 13.14
N ALA A 269 1.91 -6.07 14.39
CA ALA A 269 1.02 -6.11 15.54
C ALA A 269 0.87 -4.71 16.18
N ALA A 270 -0.15 -4.51 16.99
CA ALA A 270 -0.32 -3.27 17.77
C ALA A 270 0.86 -3.00 18.72
N ALA A 271 1.48 -4.06 19.23
CA ALA A 271 2.69 -3.98 20.07
C ALA A 271 3.87 -3.39 19.30
N ASP A 272 4.07 -3.78 18.02
CA ASP A 272 5.14 -3.27 17.16
C ASP A 272 5.00 -1.78 16.93
N LEU A 273 3.81 -1.32 16.52
CA LEU A 273 3.54 0.09 16.29
C LEU A 273 3.69 0.91 17.59
N SER A 274 3.34 0.33 18.73
CA SER A 274 3.53 0.96 20.05
C SER A 274 5.00 1.09 20.41
N ALA A 275 5.80 0.04 20.18
CA ALA A 275 7.25 0.05 20.42
C ALA A 275 7.92 1.07 19.47
N ILE A 276 7.61 1.06 18.17
CA ILE A 276 8.11 2.03 17.19
C ILE A 276 7.79 3.46 17.65
N ALA A 277 6.52 3.73 17.97
CA ALA A 277 6.06 5.06 18.37
C ALA A 277 6.73 5.57 19.64
N SER A 278 7.14 4.68 20.57
CA SER A 278 7.86 5.04 21.79
C SER A 278 9.33 5.37 21.56
N ARG A 279 9.94 4.85 20.49
CA ARG A 279 11.39 4.91 20.19
C ARG A 279 11.76 5.90 19.09
N LEU A 280 10.78 6.65 18.54
CA LEU A 280 11.01 7.64 17.47
C LEU A 280 11.98 8.74 17.88
N LYS A 281 12.97 9.01 17.04
CA LYS A 281 13.85 10.16 17.12
C LYS A 281 13.41 11.30 16.19
N ALA A 282 13.94 12.49 16.40
CA ALA A 282 13.60 13.65 15.58
C ALA A 282 13.87 13.40 14.09
N GLY A 283 12.88 13.70 13.26
CA GLY A 283 12.95 13.47 11.80
C GLY A 283 12.71 12.03 11.36
N ALA A 284 12.14 11.19 12.22
CA ALA A 284 11.90 9.78 11.91
C ALA A 284 11.03 9.58 10.66
N VAL A 285 11.39 8.59 9.86
CA VAL A 285 10.69 8.14 8.63
C VAL A 285 10.25 6.70 8.80
N LEU A 286 8.98 6.44 8.59
CA LEU A 286 8.37 5.11 8.67
C LEU A 286 7.77 4.73 7.33
N ASP A 287 8.14 3.57 6.80
CA ASP A 287 7.61 3.05 5.54
C ASP A 287 6.95 1.68 5.77
N PHE A 288 5.62 1.67 5.79
CA PHE A 288 4.80 0.46 5.95
C PHE A 288 3.97 0.15 4.69
N ALA A 289 4.27 0.79 3.55
CA ALA A 289 3.48 0.63 2.32
C ALA A 289 3.42 -0.84 1.83
N GLU A 290 4.48 -1.62 2.08
CA GLU A 290 4.58 -3.04 1.72
C GLU A 290 4.27 -3.97 2.90
N ALA A 291 3.85 -3.42 4.04
CA ALA A 291 3.45 -4.20 5.20
C ALA A 291 1.93 -4.34 5.28
N THR A 292 1.47 -5.42 5.91
CA THR A 292 0.10 -5.56 6.39
C THR A 292 0.08 -5.38 7.91
N TYR A 293 -1.01 -4.84 8.42
CA TYR A 293 -1.28 -4.70 9.84
C TYR A 293 -2.34 -5.73 10.26
N GLU A 294 -2.32 -6.18 11.51
CA GLU A 294 -3.23 -7.21 12.03
C GLU A 294 -4.73 -6.83 11.97
N ALA A 295 -5.04 -5.54 11.84
CA ALA A 295 -6.39 -5.00 11.72
C ALA A 295 -6.55 -4.11 10.48
N ALA A 296 -7.80 -3.89 10.06
CA ALA A 296 -8.14 -2.96 8.99
C ALA A 296 -8.18 -1.48 9.47
N GLU A 297 -8.08 -1.26 10.77
CA GLU A 297 -8.18 0.01 11.47
C GLU A 297 -6.80 0.45 11.97
N PHE A 298 -6.31 1.63 11.53
CA PHE A 298 -4.98 2.10 11.93
C PHE A 298 -4.99 2.63 13.38
N PRO A 299 -4.05 2.23 14.25
CA PRO A 299 -4.09 2.58 15.67
C PRO A 299 -3.75 4.06 15.94
N THR A 300 -4.07 4.51 17.15
CA THR A 300 -3.86 5.91 17.59
C THR A 300 -2.50 6.17 18.24
N VAL A 301 -1.59 5.21 18.19
CA VAL A 301 -0.30 5.24 18.92
C VAL A 301 0.65 6.36 18.48
N PHE A 302 0.46 6.92 17.29
CA PHE A 302 1.27 8.02 16.77
C PHE A 302 0.75 9.40 17.17
N SER A 303 -0.39 9.49 17.85
CA SER A 303 -0.92 10.76 18.35
C SER A 303 0.16 11.55 19.14
N ARG A 304 0.32 12.84 18.80
CA ARG A 304 1.31 13.77 19.41
C ARG A 304 2.78 13.36 19.25
N LYS A 305 3.12 12.51 18.28
CA LYS A 305 4.52 12.18 17.98
C LYS A 305 5.15 13.26 17.12
N THR A 306 5.66 14.29 17.78
CA THR A 306 6.28 15.47 17.12
C THR A 306 7.61 15.17 16.43
N THR A 307 8.21 14.02 16.71
CA THR A 307 9.46 13.54 16.12
C THR A 307 9.25 12.84 14.78
N LEU A 308 8.03 12.40 14.47
CA LEU A 308 7.68 11.75 13.20
C LEU A 308 7.67 12.78 12.07
N ARG A 309 8.44 12.52 11.00
CA ARG A 309 8.55 13.37 9.81
C ARG A 309 7.75 12.81 8.63
N GLU A 310 7.87 11.54 8.37
CA GLU A 310 7.22 10.88 7.23
C GLU A 310 6.66 9.53 7.65
N ILE A 311 5.52 9.15 7.09
CA ILE A 311 4.95 7.82 7.27
C ILE A 311 4.18 7.37 6.03
N SER A 312 4.43 6.13 5.59
CA SER A 312 3.57 5.39 4.66
C SER A 312 2.79 4.35 5.47
N LEU A 313 1.46 4.34 5.33
CA LEU A 313 0.60 3.42 6.09
C LEU A 313 0.58 2.02 5.47
N PRO A 314 0.30 0.97 6.27
CA PRO A 314 0.10 -0.40 5.78
C PRO A 314 -0.98 -0.47 4.70
N CYS A 315 -0.75 -1.33 3.70
CA CYS A 315 -1.59 -1.41 2.49
C CYS A 315 -3.04 -1.87 2.76
N ASN A 316 -3.28 -2.58 3.86
CA ASN A 316 -4.59 -3.14 4.21
C ASN A 316 -5.44 -2.24 5.14
N ILE A 317 -4.99 -1.03 5.44
CA ILE A 317 -5.77 -0.10 6.29
C ILE A 317 -6.96 0.44 5.50
N LEU A 318 -8.16 0.26 6.06
CA LEU A 318 -9.42 0.73 5.50
C LEU A 318 -9.97 1.96 6.22
N THR A 319 -9.67 2.10 7.51
CA THR A 319 -10.17 3.21 8.34
C THR A 319 -9.10 3.75 9.28
N MET A 320 -9.23 5.04 9.58
CA MET A 320 -8.43 5.71 10.61
C MET A 320 -9.39 6.15 11.72
N PRO A 321 -9.49 5.42 12.83
CA PRO A 321 -10.51 5.63 13.83
C PRO A 321 -10.20 6.79 14.78
N SER A 322 -11.21 7.12 15.58
CA SER A 322 -11.11 8.03 16.72
C SER A 322 -11.59 7.31 17.97
N THR A 323 -10.71 7.08 18.93
CA THR A 323 -11.06 6.50 20.23
C THR A 323 -11.44 7.57 21.27
N GLY A 324 -11.50 8.85 20.87
CA GLY A 324 -11.85 9.99 21.71
C GLY A 324 -11.52 11.33 21.05
N THR A 325 -11.83 12.43 21.69
CA THR A 325 -11.71 13.79 21.09
C THR A 325 -10.30 14.12 20.57
N TYR A 326 -9.25 13.58 21.19
CA TYR A 326 -7.85 13.87 20.88
C TYR A 326 -6.98 12.61 20.73
N ALA A 327 -7.57 11.43 20.75
CA ALA A 327 -6.90 10.17 20.55
C ALA A 327 -7.23 9.66 19.14
N THR A 328 -6.58 10.24 18.14
CA THR A 328 -6.70 9.90 16.73
C THR A 328 -5.31 9.64 16.15
N ALA A 329 -5.24 9.06 14.97
CA ALA A 329 -3.99 8.49 14.44
C ALA A 329 -2.78 9.45 14.52
N PHE A 330 -2.92 10.70 14.04
CA PHE A 330 -1.80 11.65 13.94
C PHE A 330 -2.10 13.02 14.58
N TYR A 331 -3.07 13.09 15.51
CA TYR A 331 -3.36 14.34 16.19
C TYR A 331 -2.10 14.96 16.81
N GLY A 332 -1.82 16.23 16.48
CA GLY A 332 -0.70 16.95 17.05
C GLY A 332 0.69 16.47 16.64
N CYS A 333 0.82 15.72 15.55
CA CYS A 333 2.12 15.36 14.96
C CYS A 333 2.73 16.58 14.23
N THR A 334 3.19 17.58 15.00
CA THR A 334 3.66 18.85 14.45
C THR A 334 4.92 18.72 13.59
N GLY A 335 5.64 17.60 13.67
CA GLY A 335 6.80 17.29 12.84
C GLY A 335 6.48 16.62 11.51
N LEU A 336 5.23 16.11 11.34
CA LEU A 336 4.82 15.35 10.16
C LEU A 336 4.77 16.23 8.92
N GLU A 337 5.59 15.91 7.91
CA GLU A 337 5.72 16.63 6.65
C GLU A 337 5.00 15.92 5.50
N THR A 338 5.06 14.58 5.48
CA THR A 338 4.41 13.75 4.45
C THR A 338 3.73 12.52 5.05
N VAL A 339 2.59 12.15 4.45
CA VAL A 339 1.87 10.91 4.75
C VAL A 339 1.42 10.25 3.45
N ALA A 340 1.73 8.95 3.28
CA ALA A 340 1.19 8.14 2.21
C ALA A 340 0.04 7.29 2.75
N LEU A 341 -1.16 7.51 2.21
CA LEU A 341 -2.38 6.78 2.55
C LEU A 341 -2.60 5.64 1.57
N PRO A 342 -3.02 4.44 2.03
CA PRO A 342 -3.26 3.31 1.13
C PRO A 342 -4.48 3.54 0.24
N ASP A 343 -4.45 3.02 -0.98
CA ASP A 343 -5.53 3.18 -1.96
C ASP A 343 -6.87 2.55 -1.53
N GLY A 344 -6.85 1.63 -0.55
CA GLY A 344 -8.04 1.01 0.03
C GLY A 344 -8.76 1.82 1.12
N LEU A 345 -8.16 2.93 1.59
CA LEU A 345 -8.72 3.71 2.70
C LEU A 345 -10.09 4.31 2.35
N THR A 346 -11.09 4.08 3.19
CA THR A 346 -12.48 4.52 2.98
C THR A 346 -12.93 5.63 3.92
N GLU A 347 -12.25 5.78 5.06
CA GLU A 347 -12.61 6.75 6.10
C GLU A 347 -11.38 7.36 6.78
N ILE A 348 -11.39 8.68 6.93
CA ILE A 348 -10.50 9.45 7.79
C ILE A 348 -11.33 10.01 8.94
N ALA A 349 -11.03 9.60 10.17
CA ALA A 349 -11.80 10.03 11.35
C ALA A 349 -11.64 11.53 11.66
N ALA A 350 -12.51 12.01 12.53
CA ALA A 350 -12.41 13.35 13.09
C ALA A 350 -11.03 13.57 13.71
N ARG A 351 -10.41 14.74 13.42
CA ARG A 351 -9.11 15.19 13.96
C ARG A 351 -7.90 14.31 13.60
N ALA A 352 -8.00 13.42 12.63
CA ALA A 352 -6.91 12.45 12.32
C ALA A 352 -5.54 13.12 12.08
N PHE A 353 -5.50 14.27 11.43
CA PHE A 353 -4.29 15.06 11.16
C PHE A 353 -4.33 16.46 11.80
N SER A 354 -5.26 16.68 12.74
CA SER A 354 -5.40 17.99 13.37
C SER A 354 -4.09 18.39 14.08
N GLY A 355 -3.59 19.58 13.75
CA GLY A 355 -2.35 20.12 14.31
C GLY A 355 -1.07 19.57 13.65
N CYS A 356 -1.14 18.87 12.53
CA CYS A 356 0.04 18.50 11.73
C CYS A 356 0.55 19.74 10.98
N SER A 357 1.13 20.67 11.71
CA SER A 357 1.43 22.02 11.21
C SER A 357 2.49 22.08 10.10
N LYS A 358 3.29 21.03 9.94
CA LYS A 358 4.28 20.89 8.87
C LYS A 358 3.82 20.02 7.69
N LEU A 359 2.62 19.43 7.73
CA LEU A 359 2.11 18.61 6.64
C LEU A 359 1.95 19.46 5.37
N VAL A 360 2.78 19.18 4.36
CA VAL A 360 2.86 19.99 3.12
C VAL A 360 1.81 19.55 2.11
N SER A 361 1.61 18.24 1.97
CA SER A 361 0.68 17.66 1.01
C SER A 361 0.12 16.33 1.52
N VAL A 362 -1.06 15.98 1.03
CA VAL A 362 -1.70 14.68 1.26
C VAL A 362 -2.43 14.24 0.00
N ARG A 363 -2.11 13.05 -0.49
CA ARG A 363 -2.90 12.41 -1.55
C ARG A 363 -4.05 11.64 -0.93
N LEU A 364 -5.26 12.13 -1.10
CA LEU A 364 -6.49 11.46 -0.64
C LEU A 364 -6.90 10.38 -1.64
N PRO A 365 -7.03 9.09 -1.25
CA PRO A 365 -7.39 8.02 -2.16
C PRO A 365 -8.83 8.15 -2.66
N SER A 366 -9.08 7.72 -3.91
CA SER A 366 -10.40 7.78 -4.57
C SER A 366 -11.47 6.89 -3.92
N THR A 367 -11.06 5.99 -3.05
CA THR A 367 -11.94 5.11 -2.25
C THR A 367 -12.61 5.82 -1.09
N LEU A 368 -12.07 6.97 -0.63
CA LEU A 368 -12.62 7.71 0.51
C LEU A 368 -14.09 8.10 0.28
N THR A 369 -14.92 7.78 1.27
CA THR A 369 -16.34 8.12 1.34
C THR A 369 -16.65 9.13 2.43
N SER A 370 -15.77 9.25 3.44
CA SER A 370 -15.92 10.23 4.53
C SER A 370 -14.59 10.77 5.04
N ILE A 371 -14.60 12.06 5.41
CA ILE A 371 -13.52 12.75 6.11
C ILE A 371 -14.17 13.48 7.29
N GLY A 372 -13.74 13.13 8.49
CA GLY A 372 -14.34 13.61 9.72
C GLY A 372 -14.08 15.08 10.02
N GLU A 373 -14.81 15.61 10.99
CA GLU A 373 -14.67 17.00 11.46
C GLU A 373 -13.25 17.28 11.93
N TYR A 374 -12.73 18.48 11.63
CA TYR A 374 -11.38 18.92 12.02
C TYR A 374 -10.25 18.03 11.50
N ALA A 375 -10.46 17.17 10.51
CA ALA A 375 -9.46 16.17 10.12
C ALA A 375 -8.10 16.80 9.76
N PHE A 376 -8.09 17.97 9.12
CA PHE A 376 -6.88 18.72 8.76
C PHE A 376 -6.83 20.11 9.44
N TYR A 377 -7.48 20.25 10.60
CA TYR A 377 -7.45 21.50 11.36
C TYR A 377 -6.01 21.91 11.73
N ASP A 378 -5.66 23.19 11.50
CA ASP A 378 -4.31 23.74 11.76
C ASP A 378 -3.16 23.00 11.03
N CYS A 379 -3.40 22.40 9.87
CA CYS A 379 -2.36 21.95 8.95
C CYS A 379 -1.78 23.14 8.18
N LYS A 380 -0.96 23.96 8.86
CA LYS A 380 -0.56 25.29 8.40
C LYS A 380 0.29 25.30 7.13
N ALA A 381 1.05 24.23 6.87
CA ALA A 381 1.92 24.08 5.69
C ALA A 381 1.20 23.45 4.49
N LEU A 382 -0.03 22.93 4.67
CA LEU A 382 -0.80 22.27 3.61
C LEU A 382 -1.10 23.29 2.50
N ALA A 383 -0.60 23.02 1.28
CA ALA A 383 -0.62 23.98 0.19
C ALA A 383 -1.78 23.77 -0.80
N ASP A 384 -2.11 22.51 -1.08
CA ASP A 384 -3.17 22.15 -2.00
C ASP A 384 -3.80 20.81 -1.61
N VAL A 385 -5.06 20.63 -1.97
CA VAL A 385 -5.83 19.39 -1.72
C VAL A 385 -6.77 19.11 -2.88
N VAL A 386 -6.78 17.86 -3.34
CA VAL A 386 -7.80 17.33 -4.26
C VAL A 386 -8.76 16.45 -3.45
N VAL A 387 -10.00 16.90 -3.30
CA VAL A 387 -11.04 16.13 -2.58
C VAL A 387 -11.56 15.01 -3.48
N PRO A 388 -11.62 13.74 -3.01
CA PRO A 388 -12.07 12.61 -3.82
C PRO A 388 -13.55 12.70 -4.23
N GLY A 389 -13.87 12.15 -5.41
CA GLY A 389 -15.18 12.25 -6.03
C GLY A 389 -16.37 11.64 -5.28
N LYS A 390 -16.12 10.75 -4.33
CA LYS A 390 -17.17 10.13 -3.49
C LYS A 390 -17.57 10.98 -2.27
N ILE A 391 -16.81 12.01 -1.95
CA ILE A 391 -17.11 12.92 -0.84
C ILE A 391 -18.28 13.81 -1.23
N THR A 392 -19.30 13.85 -0.40
CA THR A 392 -20.52 14.67 -0.59
C THR A 392 -20.63 15.83 0.39
N THR A 393 -19.84 15.81 1.46
CA THR A 393 -19.81 16.83 2.52
C THR A 393 -18.37 17.16 2.89
N LEU A 394 -18.00 18.44 2.85
CA LEU A 394 -16.83 18.95 3.52
C LEU A 394 -17.22 19.25 4.97
N SER A 395 -16.74 18.40 5.87
CA SER A 395 -17.14 18.37 7.27
C SER A 395 -16.73 19.64 8.03
N ARG A 396 -17.36 19.86 9.18
CA ARG A 396 -17.09 21.00 10.06
C ARG A 396 -15.60 21.20 10.31
N SER A 397 -15.14 22.43 10.08
CA SER A 397 -13.75 22.87 10.31
C SER A 397 -12.69 21.97 9.67
N LEU A 398 -13.01 21.29 8.56
CA LEU A 398 -12.16 20.30 7.89
C LEU A 398 -10.76 20.83 7.63
N PHE A 399 -10.62 22.02 7.06
CA PHE A 399 -9.36 22.70 6.74
C PHE A 399 -9.19 24.01 7.55
N ALA A 400 -9.93 24.19 8.64
CA ALA A 400 -9.82 25.42 9.40
C ALA A 400 -8.40 25.61 9.95
N GLY A 401 -7.84 26.81 9.78
CA GLY A 401 -6.48 27.13 10.19
C GLY A 401 -5.37 26.64 9.23
N CYS A 402 -5.72 26.09 8.06
CA CYS A 402 -4.75 25.77 7.00
C CYS A 402 -4.27 27.06 6.32
N THR A 403 -3.44 27.83 7.01
CA THR A 403 -3.03 29.18 6.56
C THR A 403 -2.17 29.17 5.29
N GLY A 404 -1.58 28.04 4.93
CA GLY A 404 -0.80 27.84 3.70
C GLY A 404 -1.62 27.35 2.51
N LEU A 405 -2.91 27.02 2.70
CA LEU A 405 -3.77 26.41 1.69
C LEU A 405 -4.12 27.43 0.58
N LYS A 406 -3.58 27.22 -0.62
CA LYS A 406 -3.74 28.12 -1.76
C LYS A 406 -4.87 27.70 -2.69
N SER A 407 -5.08 26.39 -2.84
CA SER A 407 -6.09 25.84 -3.73
C SER A 407 -6.70 24.55 -3.17
N VAL A 408 -8.00 24.36 -3.47
CA VAL A 408 -8.73 23.12 -3.18
C VAL A 408 -9.58 22.77 -4.39
N THR A 409 -9.42 21.55 -4.89
CA THR A 409 -10.30 21.00 -5.92
C THR A 409 -11.46 20.29 -5.24
N ILE A 410 -12.68 20.82 -5.41
CA ILE A 410 -13.92 20.27 -4.84
C ILE A 410 -14.68 19.53 -5.95
N PRO A 411 -14.98 18.21 -5.79
CA PRO A 411 -15.69 17.46 -6.82
C PRO A 411 -17.15 17.87 -6.94
N ALA A 412 -17.73 17.67 -8.12
CA ALA A 412 -19.13 17.99 -8.42
C ALA A 412 -20.18 17.30 -7.52
N GLY A 413 -19.79 16.21 -6.84
CA GLY A 413 -20.63 15.45 -5.91
C GLY A 413 -20.90 16.13 -4.58
N VAL A 414 -20.11 17.16 -4.21
CA VAL A 414 -20.25 17.85 -2.91
C VAL A 414 -21.53 18.68 -2.89
N LYS A 415 -22.36 18.45 -1.86
CA LYS A 415 -23.63 19.12 -1.60
C LYS A 415 -23.56 20.09 -0.43
N THR A 416 -22.65 19.85 0.49
CA THR A 416 -22.52 20.59 1.75
C THR A 416 -21.08 20.99 2.01
N ILE A 417 -20.86 22.26 2.29
CA ILE A 417 -19.65 22.79 2.95
C ILE A 417 -20.08 23.23 4.34
N ASP A 418 -19.68 22.48 5.35
CA ASP A 418 -20.16 22.67 6.72
C ASP A 418 -19.45 23.84 7.45
N SER A 419 -19.90 24.13 8.65
CA SER A 419 -19.44 25.28 9.43
C SER A 419 -17.92 25.32 9.59
N GLY A 420 -17.35 26.48 9.26
CA GLY A 420 -15.90 26.74 9.41
C GLY A 420 -14.98 25.91 8.54
N ALA A 421 -15.48 25.20 7.51
CA ALA A 421 -14.69 24.25 6.72
C ALA A 421 -13.35 24.81 6.22
N PHE A 422 -13.33 26.10 5.82
CA PHE A 422 -12.13 26.84 5.38
C PHE A 422 -11.82 28.06 6.25
N ASN A 423 -12.32 28.09 7.50
CA ASN A 423 -12.06 29.23 8.38
C ASN A 423 -10.55 29.44 8.57
N LYS A 424 -10.07 30.68 8.38
CA LYS A 424 -8.65 31.05 8.46
C LYS A 424 -7.74 30.40 7.40
N CYS A 425 -8.26 29.98 6.25
CA CYS A 425 -7.44 29.64 5.09
C CYS A 425 -6.93 30.92 4.43
N SER A 426 -6.01 31.61 5.11
CA SER A 426 -5.62 32.98 4.75
C SER A 426 -4.83 33.10 3.42
N ALA A 427 -4.30 31.99 2.89
CA ALA A 427 -3.63 31.94 1.59
C ALA A 427 -4.56 31.51 0.43
N LEU A 428 -5.82 31.20 0.68
CA LEU A 428 -6.77 30.75 -0.34
C LEU A 428 -7.15 31.92 -1.27
N GLU A 429 -6.60 31.92 -2.49
CA GLU A 429 -6.79 33.01 -3.45
C GLU A 429 -8.06 32.88 -4.28
N SER A 430 -8.46 31.65 -4.57
CA SER A 430 -9.67 31.33 -5.35
C SER A 430 -10.24 30.01 -4.94
N ILE A 431 -11.52 29.83 -5.14
CA ILE A 431 -12.22 28.56 -4.93
C ILE A 431 -13.35 28.40 -5.95
N GLU A 432 -13.44 27.23 -6.57
CA GLU A 432 -14.55 26.86 -7.43
C GLU A 432 -15.55 26.02 -6.63
N LEU A 433 -16.73 26.57 -6.38
CA LEU A 433 -17.82 25.86 -5.71
C LEU A 433 -18.60 25.03 -6.73
N PRO A 434 -18.88 23.75 -6.45
CA PRO A 434 -19.55 22.88 -7.42
C PRO A 434 -21.02 23.31 -7.62
N GLU A 435 -21.52 23.23 -8.86
CA GLU A 435 -22.90 23.61 -9.22
C GLU A 435 -23.98 22.85 -8.42
N GLY A 436 -23.64 21.68 -7.92
CA GLY A 436 -24.53 20.88 -7.10
C GLY A 436 -24.56 21.26 -5.62
N LEU A 437 -23.81 22.28 -5.19
CA LEU A 437 -23.78 22.71 -3.80
C LEU A 437 -25.14 23.31 -3.40
N THR A 438 -25.64 22.91 -2.24
CA THR A 438 -26.93 23.40 -1.70
C THR A 438 -26.80 24.02 -0.33
N THR A 439 -25.74 23.71 0.40
CA THR A 439 -25.59 24.14 1.79
C THR A 439 -24.19 24.70 2.05
N LEU A 440 -24.16 25.94 2.54
CA LEU A 440 -23.01 26.58 3.17
C LEU A 440 -23.23 26.63 4.68
N GLY A 441 -22.18 26.35 5.44
CA GLY A 441 -22.20 26.49 6.91
C GLY A 441 -21.75 27.88 7.38
N SER A 442 -22.09 28.23 8.60
CA SER A 442 -21.62 29.46 9.24
C SER A 442 -20.07 29.46 9.28
N GLN A 443 -19.48 30.65 9.05
CA GLN A 443 -18.01 30.80 9.07
C GLN A 443 -17.24 29.97 8.03
N ALA A 444 -17.91 29.43 7.02
CA ALA A 444 -17.28 28.47 6.08
C ALA A 444 -15.99 29.02 5.45
N PHE A 445 -15.95 30.31 5.13
CA PHE A 445 -14.81 31.03 4.53
C PHE A 445 -14.35 32.23 5.37
N MET A 446 -14.71 32.26 6.66
CA MET A 446 -14.31 33.36 7.55
C MET A 446 -12.79 33.49 7.60
N ASN A 447 -12.24 34.71 7.48
CA ASN A 447 -10.81 35.00 7.46
C ASN A 447 -10.02 34.36 6.26
N CYS A 448 -10.65 34.10 5.12
CA CYS A 448 -9.97 33.79 3.87
C CYS A 448 -9.46 35.11 3.25
N SER A 449 -8.45 35.69 3.88
CA SER A 449 -8.01 37.07 3.60
C SER A 449 -7.33 37.25 2.23
N ALA A 450 -6.97 36.18 1.52
CA ALA A 450 -6.45 36.23 0.16
C ALA A 450 -7.52 35.95 -0.92
N LEU A 451 -8.75 35.59 -0.55
CA LEU A 451 -9.81 35.25 -1.49
C LEU A 451 -10.29 36.51 -2.26
N LYS A 452 -10.10 36.49 -3.59
CA LYS A 452 -10.36 37.66 -4.47
C LYS A 452 -11.77 37.67 -5.04
N SER A 453 -12.30 36.50 -5.35
CA SER A 453 -13.65 36.37 -5.92
C SER A 453 -14.28 35.05 -5.54
N VAL A 454 -15.59 34.99 -5.51
CA VAL A 454 -16.37 33.77 -5.33
C VAL A 454 -17.67 33.82 -6.12
N ARG A 455 -18.00 32.75 -6.82
CA ARG A 455 -19.32 32.51 -7.40
C ARG A 455 -20.03 31.46 -6.54
N ILE A 456 -21.20 31.83 -6.01
CA ILE A 456 -22.03 30.94 -5.17
C ILE A 456 -23.07 30.28 -6.08
N PRO A 457 -23.11 28.93 -6.17
CA PRO A 457 -24.05 28.23 -7.04
C PRO A 457 -25.53 28.45 -6.72
N ASP A 458 -26.38 28.38 -7.74
CA ASP A 458 -27.82 28.66 -7.65
C ASP A 458 -28.61 27.73 -6.70
N GLY A 459 -28.04 26.55 -6.36
CA GLY A 459 -28.63 25.67 -5.35
C GLY A 459 -28.58 26.20 -3.91
N VAL A 460 -27.75 27.22 -3.64
CA VAL A 460 -27.59 27.80 -2.29
C VAL A 460 -28.64 28.87 -2.08
N THR A 461 -29.54 28.68 -1.10
CA THR A 461 -30.63 29.61 -0.78
C THR A 461 -30.36 30.50 0.44
N ALA A 462 -29.26 30.23 1.17
CA ALA A 462 -28.88 31.01 2.34
C ALA A 462 -27.37 31.17 2.45
N ILE A 463 -26.88 32.34 2.77
CA ILE A 463 -25.54 32.63 3.26
C ILE A 463 -25.63 32.76 4.78
N PRO A 464 -25.16 31.79 5.55
CA PRO A 464 -25.24 31.82 7.02
C PRO A 464 -24.37 32.90 7.66
N ASN A 465 -24.41 32.97 8.99
CA ASN A 465 -23.65 33.95 9.75
C ASN A 465 -22.13 33.83 9.48
N GLU A 466 -21.48 34.97 9.30
CA GLU A 466 -20.03 35.12 9.19
C GLU A 466 -19.40 34.31 8.05
N THR A 467 -20.20 33.87 7.07
CA THR A 467 -19.71 32.93 6.02
C THR A 467 -18.47 33.45 5.31
N PHE A 468 -18.44 34.72 4.91
CA PHE A 468 -17.32 35.39 4.24
C PHE A 468 -16.78 36.58 5.07
N ALA A 469 -16.98 36.58 6.38
CA ALA A 469 -16.46 37.66 7.23
C ALA A 469 -14.93 37.71 7.19
N TYR A 470 -14.38 38.93 7.15
CA TYR A 470 -12.93 39.17 7.12
C TYR A 470 -12.20 38.66 5.85
N CYS A 471 -12.88 38.50 4.73
CA CYS A 471 -12.24 38.26 3.42
C CYS A 471 -11.80 39.63 2.84
N SER A 472 -10.79 40.24 3.43
CA SER A 472 -10.44 41.66 3.25
C SER A 472 -10.06 42.07 1.81
N VAL A 473 -9.66 41.12 0.94
CA VAL A 473 -9.36 41.38 -0.47
C VAL A 473 -10.43 40.85 -1.43
N LEU A 474 -11.59 40.41 -0.93
CA LEU A 474 -12.70 39.94 -1.76
C LEU A 474 -13.30 41.10 -2.55
N GLU A 475 -13.06 41.14 -3.86
CA GLU A 475 -13.48 42.23 -4.74
C GLU A 475 -14.86 42.00 -5.36
N THR A 476 -15.18 40.73 -5.68
CA THR A 476 -16.41 40.36 -6.39
C THR A 476 -17.06 39.13 -5.82
N VAL A 477 -18.38 39.18 -5.71
CA VAL A 477 -19.21 38.05 -5.29
C VAL A 477 -20.39 37.91 -6.25
N GLU A 478 -20.53 36.72 -6.84
CA GLU A 478 -21.72 36.37 -7.61
C GLU A 478 -22.69 35.63 -6.70
N LEU A 479 -23.83 36.25 -6.40
CA LEU A 479 -24.88 35.66 -5.54
C LEU A 479 -25.77 34.71 -6.36
N PRO A 480 -26.28 33.63 -5.74
CA PRO A 480 -27.23 32.74 -6.39
C PRO A 480 -28.56 33.40 -6.67
N SER A 481 -29.17 33.07 -7.81
CA SER A 481 -30.48 33.67 -8.22
C SER A 481 -31.64 33.31 -7.28
N ALA A 482 -31.52 32.22 -6.53
CA ALA A 482 -32.51 31.72 -5.57
C ALA A 482 -32.22 32.13 -4.11
N LEU A 483 -31.23 33.00 -3.86
CA LEU A 483 -30.85 33.39 -2.51
C LEU A 483 -32.00 34.09 -1.78
N LYS A 484 -32.30 33.66 -0.56
CA LYS A 484 -33.35 34.22 0.31
C LYS A 484 -32.80 34.99 1.49
N THR A 485 -31.66 34.54 2.04
CA THR A 485 -31.16 35.14 3.28
C THR A 485 -29.66 35.35 3.27
N ILE A 486 -29.22 36.48 3.80
CA ILE A 486 -27.81 36.73 4.19
C ILE A 486 -27.82 36.91 5.71
N GLY A 487 -27.09 36.04 6.40
CA GLY A 487 -27.01 36.01 7.86
C GLY A 487 -26.19 37.16 8.45
N ASN A 488 -26.13 37.23 9.76
CA ASN A 488 -25.38 38.26 10.47
C ASN A 488 -23.90 38.20 10.10
N MET A 489 -23.29 39.36 9.86
CA MET A 489 -21.88 39.49 9.49
C MET A 489 -21.50 38.69 8.25
N GLY A 490 -22.43 38.36 7.35
CA GLY A 490 -22.19 37.47 6.19
C GLY A 490 -20.99 37.88 5.35
N PHE A 491 -20.79 39.20 5.16
CA PHE A 491 -19.68 39.84 4.44
C PHE A 491 -18.98 40.91 5.27
N TYR A 492 -19.00 40.82 6.60
CA TYR A 492 -18.38 41.79 7.50
C TYR A 492 -16.89 41.98 7.21
N LYS A 493 -16.44 43.24 7.11
CA LYS A 493 -15.06 43.64 6.85
C LYS A 493 -14.49 43.16 5.51
N ASN A 494 -15.30 43.08 4.48
CA ASN A 494 -14.83 42.83 3.13
C ASN A 494 -14.44 44.17 2.47
N ASN A 495 -13.31 44.71 2.89
CA ASN A 495 -12.89 46.07 2.59
C ASN A 495 -12.71 46.35 1.09
N ALA A 496 -12.36 45.31 0.29
CA ALA A 496 -12.15 45.42 -1.15
C ALA A 496 -13.40 45.16 -1.99
N LEU A 497 -14.54 44.76 -1.40
CA LEU A 497 -15.78 44.46 -2.11
C LEU A 497 -16.31 45.71 -2.79
N ARG A 498 -16.37 45.72 -4.13
CA ARG A 498 -16.68 46.92 -4.93
C ARG A 498 -18.14 47.02 -5.32
N SER A 499 -18.76 45.88 -5.59
CA SER A 499 -20.16 45.82 -6.00
C SER A 499 -20.80 44.51 -5.62
N ILE A 500 -22.11 44.53 -5.41
CA ILE A 500 -22.91 43.32 -5.20
C ILE A 500 -24.29 43.55 -5.83
N SER A 501 -24.80 42.52 -6.50
CA SER A 501 -26.14 42.54 -7.09
C SER A 501 -27.04 41.56 -6.31
N PHE A 502 -28.08 42.07 -5.71
CA PHE A 502 -29.03 41.28 -4.94
C PHE A 502 -30.10 40.68 -5.87
N PRO A 503 -30.38 39.35 -5.75
CA PRO A 503 -31.48 38.76 -6.52
C PRO A 503 -32.83 39.16 -5.94
N GLY A 504 -33.86 39.26 -6.78
CA GLY A 504 -35.22 39.61 -6.36
C GLY A 504 -35.89 38.58 -5.44
N THR A 505 -35.25 37.45 -5.17
CA THR A 505 -35.71 36.44 -4.20
C THR A 505 -35.22 36.69 -2.79
N LEU A 506 -34.32 37.68 -2.59
CA LEU A 506 -33.74 37.97 -1.28
C LEU A 506 -34.82 38.56 -0.33
N GLU A 507 -34.96 37.95 0.82
CA GLU A 507 -35.97 38.29 1.82
C GLU A 507 -35.36 39.05 3.01
N THR A 508 -34.13 38.70 3.41
CA THR A 508 -33.50 39.27 4.62
C THR A 508 -32.00 39.48 4.48
N ILE A 509 -31.51 40.62 5.00
CA ILE A 509 -30.09 40.88 5.26
C ILE A 509 -29.91 41.06 6.78
N GLY A 510 -29.03 40.25 7.38
CA GLY A 510 -28.77 40.21 8.82
C GLY A 510 -27.92 41.38 9.31
N THR A 511 -27.81 41.50 10.63
CA THR A 511 -27.08 42.56 11.34
C THR A 511 -25.59 42.56 10.94
N ASN A 512 -25.02 43.73 10.66
CA ASN A 512 -23.62 43.96 10.28
C ASN A 512 -23.18 43.18 9.02
N SER A 513 -24.10 42.76 8.14
CA SER A 513 -23.76 41.89 7.01
C SER A 513 -22.72 42.47 6.06
N PHE A 514 -22.74 43.78 5.80
CA PHE A 514 -21.81 44.55 4.95
C PHE A 514 -21.12 45.67 5.73
N ASP A 515 -21.11 45.57 7.04
CA ASP A 515 -20.46 46.54 7.92
C ASP A 515 -18.95 46.56 7.66
N GLU A 516 -18.35 47.74 7.56
CA GLU A 516 -16.94 47.97 7.18
C GLU A 516 -16.56 47.46 5.77
N CYS A 517 -17.49 47.42 4.80
CA CYS A 517 -17.21 47.17 3.39
C CYS A 517 -16.86 48.50 2.68
N HIS A 518 -15.68 49.05 2.98
CA HIS A 518 -15.29 50.43 2.64
C HIS A 518 -15.28 50.76 1.15
N SER A 519 -15.09 49.78 0.26
CA SER A 519 -15.04 49.95 -1.20
C SER A 519 -16.39 49.71 -1.88
N LEU A 520 -17.44 49.32 -1.13
CA LEU A 520 -18.71 48.95 -1.71
C LEU A 520 -19.41 50.21 -2.28
N ALA A 521 -19.69 50.18 -3.58
CA ALA A 521 -20.45 51.23 -4.26
C ALA A 521 -21.93 51.23 -3.84
N ASP A 522 -22.67 52.28 -4.27
CA ASP A 522 -24.08 52.39 -4.00
C ASP A 522 -24.87 51.15 -4.44
N VAL A 523 -25.77 50.70 -3.62
CA VAL A 523 -26.54 49.47 -3.81
C VAL A 523 -28.04 49.76 -3.91
N THR A 524 -28.75 48.98 -4.71
CA THR A 524 -30.19 48.95 -4.76
C THR A 524 -30.70 47.70 -4.07
N ILE A 525 -31.64 47.86 -3.15
CA ILE A 525 -32.16 46.78 -2.32
C ILE A 525 -33.68 46.82 -2.40
N ASP A 526 -34.28 45.75 -2.95
CA ASP A 526 -35.74 45.56 -2.98
C ASP A 526 -36.10 44.35 -2.12
N ILE A 527 -36.04 44.53 -0.79
CA ILE A 527 -36.30 43.44 0.17
C ILE A 527 -37.07 43.95 1.37
N PRO A 528 -37.94 43.10 1.98
CA PRO A 528 -38.78 43.48 3.09
C PRO A 528 -38.05 43.73 4.41
N VAL A 529 -36.84 43.15 4.62
CA VAL A 529 -36.14 43.20 5.90
C VAL A 529 -34.64 43.46 5.75
N VAL A 530 -34.20 44.63 6.17
CA VAL A 530 -32.79 44.98 6.38
C VAL A 530 -32.61 45.27 7.86
N THR A 531 -31.73 44.52 8.55
CA THR A 531 -31.55 44.69 9.99
C THR A 531 -30.53 45.79 10.33
N ASP A 532 -30.44 46.15 11.60
CA ASP A 532 -29.56 47.21 12.09
C ASP A 532 -28.10 47.04 11.70
N TYR A 533 -27.45 48.13 11.35
CA TYR A 533 -26.03 48.19 11.00
C TYR A 533 -25.61 47.36 9.77
N SER A 534 -26.56 46.86 8.96
CA SER A 534 -26.23 45.96 7.83
C SER A 534 -25.22 46.57 6.85
N PHE A 535 -25.22 47.91 6.69
CA PHE A 535 -24.32 48.66 5.80
C PHE A 535 -23.56 49.78 6.56
N ARG A 536 -23.33 49.62 7.86
CA ARG A 536 -22.58 50.60 8.65
C ARG A 536 -21.13 50.68 8.13
N ASP A 537 -20.59 51.88 8.09
CA ASP A 537 -19.23 52.14 7.64
C ASP A 537 -18.87 51.49 6.28
N CYS A 538 -19.87 51.32 5.39
CA CYS A 538 -19.63 50.92 4.00
C CYS A 538 -19.24 52.11 3.12
N GLY A 539 -18.71 51.86 1.91
CA GLY A 539 -18.37 52.89 0.95
C GLY A 539 -19.58 53.52 0.23
N CYS A 540 -20.78 52.91 0.38
CA CYS A 540 -21.99 53.43 -0.27
C CYS A 540 -22.46 54.75 0.34
N THR A 541 -22.69 55.73 -0.53
CA THR A 541 -23.26 57.03 -0.16
C THR A 541 -24.78 57.02 -0.25
N THR A 542 -25.33 56.08 -1.01
CA THR A 542 -26.77 55.93 -1.24
C THR A 542 -27.16 54.46 -1.20
N ILE A 543 -28.21 54.15 -0.42
CA ILE A 543 -28.87 52.84 -0.44
C ILE A 543 -30.30 53.10 -0.90
N VAL A 544 -30.67 52.60 -2.07
CA VAL A 544 -32.02 52.73 -2.60
C VAL A 544 -32.83 51.53 -2.13
N LEU A 545 -33.90 51.80 -1.39
CA LEU A 545 -34.90 50.80 -1.01
C LEU A 545 -35.99 50.83 -2.09
N GLY A 546 -36.20 49.68 -2.76
CA GLY A 546 -37.21 49.52 -3.81
C GLY A 546 -38.65 49.49 -3.33
#